data_9af5e1036f773279172849cfa8a77ec9
#
_entry.id   9af5e1036f773279172849cfa8a77ec9
#
_cell.length_a   1.000
_cell.length_b   1.000
_cell.length_c   1.000
_cell.angle_alpha   90.00
_cell.angle_beta   90.00
_cell.angle_gamma   90.00
#
_symmetry.space_group_name_H-M   'P 1'
#
loop_
_entity.id
_entity.type
_entity.pdbx_description
1 polymer ?
#
loop_
_entity_poly.entity_id
_entity_poly.type
_entity_poly.pdbx_seq_one_letter_code
_entity_poly.pdbx_strand_id
1 'polypeptide(L)'
;MSQVAAPADRRFRRAHVKPARHRRALRTFLTPGVVAALVAAVAVGVIAVRGRTLLARSGFLQVDRIVVHGNERLSKGEVLALLDGLRGESLFGTDLDVWRQRLMASPWVRDAALRRSLPSTVDVAVSERTPAGIGRVGGEMYLVDERGTLIDQYGPQYADLDLPVVDGLAAPSSGAAVADAPRAELASRLIAAVRTKPELAKRVSQVDVADLHNASVILSGDPAVIYLGDDNFAQRLQTYVDLAAALRERVPSIDYVDLRFDDRVYVRPAGGTRVTEISARAPQAPVKKGRPQVKRP
;
A
#
# COMPACT_ATOMS: atom_id res chain seq x y z
N MET A 1 -80.43 88.09 -43.53
CA MET A 1 -79.75 87.30 -44.60
C MET A 1 -78.62 86.50 -43.97
N SER A 2 -78.92 85.28 -43.59
CA SER A 2 -77.95 84.41 -42.88
C SER A 2 -77.33 83.43 -43.86
N GLN A 3 -76.01 83.39 -43.88
CA GLN A 3 -75.29 82.31 -44.54
C GLN A 3 -74.93 81.21 -43.55
N VAL A 4 -75.43 80.04 -43.88
CA VAL A 4 -75.12 78.81 -43.18
C VAL A 4 -73.80 78.25 -43.68
N ALA A 5 -72.86 78.03 -42.79
CA ALA A 5 -71.58 77.37 -43.07
C ALA A 5 -71.73 75.84 -43.17
N ALA A 6 -71.19 75.19 -44.20
CA ALA A 6 -71.18 73.74 -44.38
C ALA A 6 -70.29 73.03 -43.43
N PRO A 7 -70.58 71.80 -42.98
CA PRO A 7 -69.77 71.04 -42.02
C PRO A 7 -68.56 70.40 -42.69
N ALA A 8 -67.40 70.41 -42.01
CA ALA A 8 -66.16 69.84 -42.42
C ALA A 8 -66.19 68.28 -42.45
N ASP A 9 -65.81 67.74 -43.58
CA ASP A 9 -65.73 66.30 -43.86
C ASP A 9 -64.55 65.65 -43.07
N ARG A 10 -64.90 64.81 -42.07
CA ARG A 10 -63.90 64.03 -41.32
C ARG A 10 -63.58 62.75 -42.10
N ARG A 11 -62.47 62.75 -42.84
CA ARG A 11 -61.91 61.55 -43.49
C ARG A 11 -61.36 60.59 -42.47
N PHE A 12 -62.04 59.47 -42.27
CA PHE A 12 -61.55 58.36 -41.51
C PHE A 12 -60.33 57.75 -42.20
N ARG A 13 -59.11 57.92 -41.60
CA ARG A 13 -57.88 57.14 -42.01
C ARG A 13 -58.05 55.73 -41.49
N ARG A 14 -58.22 54.75 -42.35
CA ARG A 14 -58.11 53.32 -42.04
C ARG A 14 -56.69 53.02 -41.61
N ALA A 15 -56.55 52.59 -40.35
CA ALA A 15 -55.27 52.04 -39.86
C ALA A 15 -54.96 50.73 -40.62
N HIS A 16 -53.86 50.71 -41.30
CA HIS A 16 -53.31 49.48 -41.88
C HIS A 16 -52.80 48.60 -40.77
N VAL A 17 -53.51 47.56 -40.38
CA VAL A 17 -53.07 46.48 -39.48
C VAL A 17 -52.19 45.56 -40.32
N LYS A 18 -50.91 45.61 -40.05
CA LYS A 18 -49.93 44.65 -40.63
C LYS A 18 -50.26 43.25 -40.06
N PRO A 19 -50.51 42.21 -40.89
CA PRO A 19 -50.75 40.87 -40.37
C PRO A 19 -49.49 40.35 -39.69
N ALA A 20 -49.66 39.82 -38.47
CA ALA A 20 -48.56 39.21 -37.67
C ALA A 20 -47.91 38.04 -38.46
N ARG A 21 -46.66 38.20 -38.85
CA ARG A 21 -45.84 37.21 -39.58
C ARG A 21 -45.39 36.01 -38.74
N HIS A 22 -45.94 35.74 -37.55
CA HIS A 22 -45.46 34.73 -36.64
C HIS A 22 -45.91 33.30 -36.91
N ARG A 23 -46.74 33.02 -37.91
CA ARG A 23 -47.14 31.62 -38.16
C ARG A 23 -46.41 30.93 -39.32
N ARG A 24 -45.50 31.60 -40.00
CA ARG A 24 -44.71 30.98 -41.12
C ARG A 24 -43.33 30.44 -40.71
N ALA A 25 -42.77 30.85 -39.59
CA ALA A 25 -41.42 30.41 -39.18
C ALA A 25 -41.40 28.96 -38.72
N LEU A 26 -42.51 28.39 -38.19
CA LEU A 26 -42.54 27.00 -37.74
C LEU A 26 -42.71 25.96 -38.85
N ARG A 27 -43.21 26.38 -40.02
CA ARG A 27 -43.40 25.47 -41.16
C ARG A 27 -42.16 25.28 -42.05
N THR A 28 -41.17 26.16 -41.93
CA THR A 28 -39.93 26.07 -42.70
C THR A 28 -38.88 25.16 -42.08
N PHE A 29 -39.03 24.74 -40.79
CA PHE A 29 -38.14 23.79 -40.14
C PHE A 29 -38.50 22.32 -40.42
N LEU A 30 -39.65 22.03 -40.98
CA LEU A 30 -40.03 20.67 -41.39
C LEU A 30 -39.90 20.51 -42.91
N THR A 31 -38.72 20.80 -43.45
CA THR A 31 -38.41 20.34 -44.81
C THR A 31 -38.32 18.82 -44.79
N PRO A 32 -38.77 18.11 -45.84
CA PRO A 32 -38.73 16.65 -45.88
C PRO A 32 -37.32 16.12 -45.64
N GLY A 33 -36.26 16.86 -45.94
CA GLY A 33 -34.88 16.51 -45.61
C GLY A 33 -34.55 16.51 -44.14
N VAL A 34 -35.09 17.46 -43.33
CA VAL A 34 -34.87 17.52 -41.89
C VAL A 34 -35.63 16.38 -41.18
N VAL A 35 -36.84 16.08 -41.64
CA VAL A 35 -37.61 14.94 -41.15
C VAL A 35 -36.89 13.62 -41.46
N ALA A 36 -36.40 13.47 -42.70
CA ALA A 36 -35.64 12.28 -43.09
C ALA A 36 -34.32 12.12 -42.28
N ALA A 37 -33.58 13.23 -42.01
CA ALA A 37 -32.41 13.22 -41.16
C ALA A 37 -32.70 12.85 -39.72
N LEU A 38 -33.78 13.35 -39.14
CA LEU A 38 -34.24 13.00 -37.79
C LEU A 38 -34.67 11.51 -37.71
N VAL A 39 -35.40 11.00 -38.69
CA VAL A 39 -35.79 9.57 -38.76
C VAL A 39 -34.55 8.68 -38.90
N ALA A 40 -33.59 9.09 -39.75
CA ALA A 40 -32.33 8.35 -39.88
C ALA A 40 -31.53 8.37 -38.57
N ALA A 41 -31.42 9.48 -37.88
CA ALA A 41 -30.74 9.57 -36.58
C ALA A 41 -31.40 8.71 -35.50
N VAL A 42 -32.73 8.70 -35.43
CA VAL A 42 -33.52 7.83 -34.53
C VAL A 42 -33.32 6.36 -34.91
N ALA A 43 -33.35 6.01 -36.22
CA ALA A 43 -33.12 4.64 -36.67
C ALA A 43 -31.71 4.17 -36.31
N VAL A 44 -30.67 4.98 -36.52
CA VAL A 44 -29.29 4.69 -36.12
C VAL A 44 -29.19 4.53 -34.58
N GLY A 45 -29.85 5.41 -33.81
CA GLY A 45 -29.90 5.30 -32.36
C GLY A 45 -30.56 3.99 -31.88
N VAL A 46 -31.70 3.62 -32.49
CA VAL A 46 -32.41 2.36 -32.19
C VAL A 46 -31.56 1.15 -32.57
N ILE A 47 -30.91 1.16 -33.74
CA ILE A 47 -30.02 0.07 -34.17
C ILE A 47 -28.83 -0.04 -33.22
N ALA A 48 -28.22 1.07 -32.82
CA ALA A 48 -27.12 1.08 -31.85
C ALA A 48 -27.53 0.49 -30.49
N VAL A 49 -28.67 0.94 -29.96
CA VAL A 49 -29.19 0.42 -28.68
C VAL A 49 -29.58 -1.07 -28.79
N ARG A 50 -30.30 -1.45 -29.85
CA ARG A 50 -30.66 -2.86 -30.10
C ARG A 50 -29.45 -3.73 -30.39
N GLY A 51 -28.49 -3.23 -31.15
CA GLY A 51 -27.21 -3.91 -31.41
C GLY A 51 -26.43 -4.16 -30.11
N ARG A 52 -26.33 -3.16 -29.22
CA ARG A 52 -25.72 -3.36 -27.89
C ARG A 52 -26.45 -4.39 -27.05
N THR A 53 -27.78 -4.38 -27.03
CA THR A 53 -28.57 -5.35 -26.25
C THR A 53 -28.48 -6.77 -26.81
N LEU A 54 -28.42 -6.92 -28.12
CA LEU A 54 -28.22 -8.22 -28.78
C LEU A 54 -26.81 -8.75 -28.54
N LEU A 55 -25.77 -7.92 -28.67
CA LEU A 55 -24.39 -8.27 -28.34
C LEU A 55 -24.22 -8.63 -26.86
N ALA A 56 -24.85 -7.89 -25.97
CA ALA A 56 -24.83 -8.19 -24.53
C ALA A 56 -25.54 -9.51 -24.19
N ARG A 57 -26.56 -9.91 -24.96
CA ARG A 57 -27.32 -11.15 -24.77
C ARG A 57 -26.70 -12.36 -25.51
N SER A 58 -25.87 -12.13 -26.51
CA SER A 58 -25.30 -13.21 -27.33
C SER A 58 -24.23 -14.06 -26.66
N GLY A 59 -23.86 -13.75 -25.39
CA GLY A 59 -22.78 -14.43 -24.68
C GLY A 59 -21.38 -14.15 -25.23
N PHE A 60 -21.29 -13.49 -26.40
CA PHE A 60 -20.02 -13.27 -27.11
C PHE A 60 -19.04 -12.33 -26.38
N LEU A 61 -19.55 -11.55 -25.40
CA LEU A 61 -18.78 -10.62 -24.58
C LEU A 61 -18.96 -10.91 -23.07
N GLN A 62 -19.16 -12.18 -22.72
CA GLN A 62 -19.13 -12.63 -21.34
C GLN A 62 -17.71 -13.04 -20.94
N VAL A 63 -17.42 -13.00 -19.66
CA VAL A 63 -16.13 -13.47 -19.11
C VAL A 63 -16.10 -14.99 -19.12
N ASP A 64 -15.39 -15.56 -20.06
CA ASP A 64 -15.16 -17.02 -20.15
C ASP A 64 -13.91 -17.43 -19.42
N ARG A 65 -12.87 -16.62 -19.54
CA ARG A 65 -11.54 -16.92 -19.04
C ARG A 65 -11.07 -15.86 -18.06
N ILE A 66 -10.51 -16.31 -16.93
CA ILE A 66 -9.80 -15.49 -15.98
C ILE A 66 -8.37 -15.98 -15.96
N VAL A 67 -7.43 -15.09 -16.27
CA VAL A 67 -5.99 -15.38 -16.27
C VAL A 67 -5.38 -14.66 -15.07
N VAL A 68 -4.73 -15.44 -14.19
CA VAL A 68 -4.13 -14.91 -12.94
C VAL A 68 -2.63 -14.91 -13.08
N HIS A 69 -2.01 -13.80 -12.70
CA HIS A 69 -0.57 -13.57 -12.69
C HIS A 69 -0.13 -12.99 -11.35
N GLY A 70 1.13 -13.25 -10.97
CA GLY A 70 1.77 -12.66 -9.77
C GLY A 70 1.35 -13.30 -8.45
N ASN A 71 0.63 -14.43 -8.52
CA ASN A 71 0.35 -15.26 -7.36
C ASN A 71 1.53 -16.23 -7.14
N GLU A 72 2.14 -16.16 -5.96
CA GLU A 72 3.27 -17.00 -5.53
C GLU A 72 2.88 -17.90 -4.35
N ARG A 73 2.30 -17.32 -3.31
CA ARG A 73 1.81 -18.01 -2.11
C ARG A 73 0.34 -18.42 -2.25
N LEU A 74 -0.49 -17.51 -2.74
CA LEU A 74 -1.88 -17.86 -3.06
C LEU A 74 -1.92 -18.77 -4.26
N SER A 75 -2.61 -19.88 -4.12
CA SER A 75 -2.90 -20.75 -5.27
C SER A 75 -3.83 -20.02 -6.25
N LYS A 76 -3.71 -20.37 -7.53
CA LYS A 76 -4.64 -19.88 -8.55
C LYS A 76 -6.10 -20.18 -8.19
N GLY A 77 -6.36 -21.32 -7.51
CA GLY A 77 -7.70 -21.71 -7.07
C GLY A 77 -8.25 -20.74 -6.02
N GLU A 78 -7.45 -20.32 -5.05
CA GLU A 78 -7.86 -19.34 -4.03
C GLU A 78 -8.17 -17.98 -4.64
N VAL A 79 -7.33 -17.49 -5.57
CA VAL A 79 -7.61 -16.25 -6.29
C VAL A 79 -8.90 -16.34 -7.10
N LEU A 80 -9.15 -17.48 -7.77
CA LEU A 80 -10.39 -17.70 -8.52
C LEU A 80 -11.62 -17.84 -7.60
N ALA A 81 -11.47 -18.38 -6.39
CA ALA A 81 -12.53 -18.43 -5.40
C ALA A 81 -12.94 -17.02 -4.91
N LEU A 82 -11.99 -16.10 -4.76
CA LEU A 82 -12.29 -14.68 -4.47
C LEU A 82 -13.03 -13.98 -5.62
N LEU A 83 -12.87 -14.48 -6.84
CA LEU A 83 -13.52 -13.99 -8.06
C LEU A 83 -14.73 -14.84 -8.46
N ASP A 84 -15.25 -15.65 -7.53
CA ASP A 84 -16.42 -16.47 -7.82
C ASP A 84 -17.62 -15.60 -8.24
N GLY A 85 -18.27 -16.01 -9.35
CA GLY A 85 -19.34 -15.25 -9.99
C GLY A 85 -18.88 -14.23 -11.05
N LEU A 86 -17.58 -13.92 -11.20
CA LEU A 86 -17.11 -13.08 -12.30
C LEU A 86 -17.25 -13.76 -13.66
N ARG A 87 -17.08 -15.10 -13.69
CA ARG A 87 -17.28 -15.86 -14.93
C ARG A 87 -18.75 -15.89 -15.32
N GLY A 88 -19.03 -15.59 -16.59
CA GLY A 88 -20.39 -15.44 -17.09
C GLY A 88 -20.95 -14.02 -17.04
N GLU A 89 -20.33 -13.11 -16.28
CA GLU A 89 -20.70 -11.70 -16.27
C GLU A 89 -20.38 -11.03 -17.61
N SER A 90 -21.09 -9.93 -17.91
CA SER A 90 -20.81 -9.14 -19.11
C SER A 90 -19.45 -8.44 -19.00
N LEU A 91 -18.53 -8.70 -19.93
CA LEU A 91 -17.18 -8.13 -19.91
C LEU A 91 -17.17 -6.60 -19.84
N PHE A 92 -18.14 -5.93 -20.49
CA PHE A 92 -18.24 -4.47 -20.49
C PHE A 92 -19.20 -3.92 -19.44
N GLY A 93 -20.16 -4.71 -18.99
CA GLY A 93 -21.17 -4.30 -18.00
C GLY A 93 -20.70 -4.48 -16.56
N THR A 94 -19.73 -5.35 -16.33
CA THR A 94 -19.20 -5.63 -15.00
C THR A 94 -18.26 -4.52 -14.52
N ASP A 95 -18.46 -4.09 -13.27
CA ASP A 95 -17.54 -3.18 -12.61
C ASP A 95 -16.36 -3.97 -12.02
N LEU A 96 -15.18 -3.85 -12.65
CA LEU A 96 -13.96 -4.54 -12.21
C LEU A 96 -13.42 -4.01 -10.87
N ASP A 97 -13.79 -2.80 -10.44
CA ASP A 97 -13.33 -2.26 -9.16
C ASP A 97 -13.97 -3.00 -7.98
N VAL A 98 -15.23 -3.46 -8.11
CA VAL A 98 -15.86 -4.32 -7.11
C VAL A 98 -15.08 -5.63 -6.93
N TRP A 99 -14.65 -6.24 -8.02
CA TRP A 99 -13.87 -7.47 -8.00
C TRP A 99 -12.45 -7.25 -7.48
N ARG A 100 -11.86 -6.10 -7.80
CA ARG A 100 -10.60 -5.67 -7.21
C ARG A 100 -10.71 -5.56 -5.69
N GLN A 101 -11.75 -4.92 -5.18
CA GLN A 101 -11.99 -4.80 -3.74
C GLN A 101 -12.15 -6.17 -3.06
N ARG A 102 -12.80 -7.13 -3.70
CA ARG A 102 -12.90 -8.51 -3.18
C ARG A 102 -11.53 -9.18 -3.07
N LEU A 103 -10.67 -9.02 -4.07
CA LEU A 103 -9.29 -9.50 -3.99
C LEU A 103 -8.51 -8.83 -2.86
N MET A 104 -8.66 -7.51 -2.73
CA MET A 104 -8.02 -6.73 -1.68
C MET A 104 -8.53 -7.05 -0.26
N ALA A 105 -9.68 -7.71 -0.13
CA ALA A 105 -10.17 -8.21 1.16
C ALA A 105 -9.36 -9.40 1.69
N SER A 106 -8.61 -10.09 0.84
CA SER A 106 -7.66 -11.11 1.29
C SER A 106 -6.44 -10.43 1.92
N PRO A 107 -6.07 -10.79 3.15
CA PRO A 107 -4.90 -10.20 3.82
C PRO A 107 -3.58 -10.46 3.08
N TRP A 108 -3.50 -11.53 2.29
CA TRP A 108 -2.33 -11.85 1.47
C TRP A 108 -2.18 -10.92 0.25
N VAL A 109 -3.25 -10.26 -0.19
CA VAL A 109 -3.20 -9.38 -1.35
C VAL A 109 -2.82 -7.97 -0.93
N ARG A 110 -1.67 -7.50 -1.41
CA ARG A 110 -1.22 -6.12 -1.23
C ARG A 110 -1.87 -5.18 -2.23
N ASP A 111 -1.96 -5.61 -3.49
CA ASP A 111 -2.61 -4.87 -4.57
C ASP A 111 -3.10 -5.84 -5.64
N ALA A 112 -4.12 -5.42 -6.40
CA ALA A 112 -4.66 -6.17 -7.51
C ALA A 112 -5.02 -5.24 -8.67
N ALA A 113 -4.78 -5.69 -9.90
CA ALA A 113 -5.21 -4.99 -11.10
C ALA A 113 -5.97 -5.96 -12.00
N LEU A 114 -7.16 -5.55 -12.44
CA LEU A 114 -7.98 -6.32 -13.37
C LEU A 114 -8.09 -5.58 -14.69
N ARG A 115 -7.88 -6.29 -15.78
CA ARG A 115 -7.96 -5.74 -17.15
C ARG A 115 -8.84 -6.60 -18.02
N ARG A 116 -9.62 -5.95 -18.87
CA ARG A 116 -10.41 -6.64 -19.90
C ARG A 116 -9.53 -6.95 -21.09
N SER A 117 -9.50 -8.21 -21.49
CA SER A 117 -8.81 -8.71 -22.67
C SER A 117 -9.83 -9.35 -23.60
N LEU A 118 -10.02 -8.72 -24.77
CA LEU A 118 -11.03 -9.16 -25.72
C LEU A 118 -10.66 -10.52 -26.33
N PRO A 119 -11.67 -11.35 -26.68
CA PRO A 119 -13.10 -11.06 -26.64
C PRO A 119 -13.78 -11.39 -25.28
N SER A 120 -13.25 -12.27 -24.44
CA SER A 120 -13.96 -12.87 -23.29
C SER A 120 -13.06 -13.13 -22.08
N THR A 121 -11.94 -12.44 -21.96
CA THR A 121 -10.94 -12.69 -20.91
C THR A 121 -10.84 -11.51 -19.95
N VAL A 122 -10.66 -11.81 -18.66
CA VAL A 122 -10.21 -10.86 -17.66
C VAL A 122 -8.82 -11.28 -17.19
N ASP A 123 -7.83 -10.42 -17.39
CA ASP A 123 -6.47 -10.57 -16.87
C ASP A 123 -6.42 -9.99 -15.45
N VAL A 124 -5.96 -10.78 -14.52
CA VAL A 124 -5.86 -10.44 -13.09
C VAL A 124 -4.41 -10.51 -12.69
N ALA A 125 -3.83 -9.36 -12.38
CA ALA A 125 -2.51 -9.26 -11.79
C ALA A 125 -2.64 -9.03 -10.29
N VAL A 126 -2.12 -9.96 -9.50
CA VAL A 126 -2.09 -9.89 -8.04
C VAL A 126 -0.67 -9.55 -7.58
N SER A 127 -0.55 -8.64 -6.64
CA SER A 127 0.70 -8.39 -5.92
C SER A 127 0.50 -8.83 -4.48
N GLU A 128 1.22 -9.86 -4.06
CA GLU A 128 1.11 -10.42 -2.72
C GLU A 128 1.91 -9.61 -1.70
N ARG A 129 1.51 -9.72 -0.43
CA ARG A 129 2.29 -9.18 0.69
C ARG A 129 3.46 -10.11 0.98
N THR A 130 4.61 -9.53 1.23
CA THR A 130 5.79 -10.26 1.68
C THR A 130 5.88 -10.17 3.20
N PRO A 131 5.86 -11.28 3.92
CA PRO A 131 6.06 -11.28 5.36
C PRO A 131 7.42 -10.67 5.73
N ALA A 132 7.43 -9.77 6.69
CA ALA A 132 8.63 -9.12 7.20
C ALA A 132 9.08 -9.70 8.54
N GLY A 133 8.13 -10.20 9.34
CA GLY A 133 8.37 -10.80 10.64
C GLY A 133 7.18 -11.61 11.14
N ILE A 134 7.34 -12.24 12.29
CA ILE A 134 6.30 -12.96 13.01
C ILE A 134 5.90 -12.10 14.21
N GLY A 135 4.80 -11.37 14.09
CA GLY A 135 4.31 -10.45 15.13
C GLY A 135 3.56 -11.17 16.23
N ARG A 136 3.84 -10.87 17.50
CA ARG A 136 3.05 -11.32 18.65
C ARG A 136 2.01 -10.27 18.97
N VAL A 137 0.73 -10.60 18.75
CA VAL A 137 -0.41 -9.71 18.97
C VAL A 137 -1.51 -10.47 19.72
N GLY A 138 -1.95 -9.95 20.86
CA GLY A 138 -2.99 -10.59 21.66
C GLY A 138 -2.67 -11.98 22.22
N GLY A 139 -1.38 -12.33 22.29
CA GLY A 139 -0.94 -13.67 22.72
C GLY A 139 -0.81 -14.68 21.58
N GLU A 140 -1.27 -14.34 20.38
CA GLU A 140 -1.18 -15.14 19.19
C GLU A 140 -0.05 -14.65 18.28
N MET A 141 0.46 -15.54 17.42
CA MET A 141 1.53 -15.21 16.47
C MET A 141 0.94 -15.07 15.06
N TYR A 142 1.30 -13.99 14.38
CA TYR A 142 0.83 -13.67 13.02
C TYR A 142 2.01 -13.34 12.12
N LEU A 143 1.92 -13.70 10.85
CA LEU A 143 2.77 -13.10 9.84
C LEU A 143 2.39 -11.63 9.68
N VAL A 144 3.39 -10.75 9.70
CA VAL A 144 3.21 -9.31 9.51
C VAL A 144 4.05 -8.82 8.34
N ASP A 145 3.47 -7.92 7.53
CA ASP A 145 4.22 -7.24 6.47
C ASP A 145 5.00 -6.03 7.00
N GLU A 146 5.73 -5.38 6.11
CA GLU A 146 6.50 -4.16 6.41
C GLU A 146 5.66 -2.97 6.89
N ARG A 147 4.33 -3.03 6.77
CA ARG A 147 3.40 -1.98 7.24
C ARG A 147 2.66 -2.38 8.50
N GLY A 148 3.00 -3.52 9.08
CA GLY A 148 2.32 -4.07 10.26
C GLY A 148 0.97 -4.68 9.96
N THR A 149 0.64 -4.92 8.70
CA THR A 149 -0.59 -5.62 8.35
C THR A 149 -0.46 -7.08 8.75
N LEU A 150 -1.40 -7.58 9.54
CA LEU A 150 -1.49 -9.01 9.86
C LEU A 150 -1.94 -9.76 8.60
N ILE A 151 -1.10 -10.70 8.15
CA ILE A 151 -1.34 -11.46 6.92
C ILE A 151 -2.10 -12.75 7.23
N ASP A 152 -1.56 -13.55 8.15
CA ASP A 152 -2.14 -14.84 8.53
C ASP A 152 -1.64 -15.26 9.90
N GLN A 153 -2.36 -16.15 10.57
CA GLN A 153 -1.89 -16.75 11.81
C GLN A 153 -0.67 -17.64 11.51
N TYR A 154 0.42 -17.40 12.25
CA TYR A 154 1.63 -18.19 12.08
C TYR A 154 1.40 -19.62 12.55
N GLY A 155 1.78 -20.57 11.73
CA GLY A 155 1.65 -21.99 11.98
C GLY A 155 2.70 -22.83 11.25
N PRO A 156 2.61 -24.17 11.36
CA PRO A 156 3.59 -25.09 10.78
C PRO A 156 3.77 -24.93 9.26
N GLN A 157 2.75 -24.42 8.55
CA GLN A 157 2.79 -24.16 7.11
C GLN A 157 3.77 -23.05 6.70
N TYR A 158 4.25 -22.27 7.68
CA TYR A 158 5.19 -21.16 7.49
C TYR A 158 6.54 -21.40 8.16
N ALA A 159 6.82 -22.64 8.59
CA ALA A 159 8.08 -22.98 9.25
C ALA A 159 9.32 -22.85 8.33
N ASP A 160 9.09 -22.75 7.02
CA ASP A 160 10.14 -22.47 6.01
C ASP A 160 10.59 -21.01 5.98
N LEU A 161 9.83 -20.12 6.64
CA LEU A 161 10.15 -18.70 6.69
C LEU A 161 11.12 -18.40 7.84
N ASP A 162 12.34 -18.03 7.48
CA ASP A 162 13.34 -17.55 8.43
C ASP A 162 13.11 -16.06 8.72
N LEU A 163 12.19 -15.79 9.65
CA LEU A 163 11.73 -14.44 9.99
C LEU A 163 11.97 -14.16 11.47
N PRO A 164 12.35 -12.92 11.83
CA PRO A 164 12.46 -12.53 13.22
C PRO A 164 11.08 -12.47 13.90
N VAL A 165 11.03 -12.81 15.18
CA VAL A 165 9.87 -12.56 16.01
C VAL A 165 9.83 -11.08 16.38
N VAL A 166 8.66 -10.44 16.23
CA VAL A 166 8.45 -9.02 16.52
C VAL A 166 7.50 -8.89 17.70
N ASP A 167 8.02 -8.42 18.80
CA ASP A 167 7.26 -8.12 20.02
C ASP A 167 6.93 -6.63 20.14
N GLY A 168 5.95 -6.32 20.98
CA GLY A 168 5.57 -4.93 21.24
C GLY A 168 4.72 -4.28 20.16
N LEU A 169 4.22 -5.02 19.16
CA LEU A 169 3.38 -4.49 18.09
C LEU A 169 2.00 -4.00 18.55
N ALA A 170 1.48 -4.56 19.63
CA ALA A 170 0.18 -4.14 20.17
C ALA A 170 0.35 -2.98 21.14
N ALA A 171 -0.50 -1.95 21.03
CA ALA A 171 -0.56 -0.90 22.04
C ALA A 171 -1.05 -1.49 23.36
N PRO A 172 -0.46 -1.14 24.52
CA PRO A 172 -0.84 -1.71 25.83
C PRO A 172 -2.32 -1.54 26.19
N SER A 173 -3.01 -0.60 25.58
CA SER A 173 -4.42 -0.25 25.84
C SER A 173 -5.40 -0.82 24.82
N SER A 174 -4.93 -1.41 23.71
CA SER A 174 -5.82 -1.97 22.69
C SER A 174 -6.10 -3.43 22.99
N GLY A 175 -7.31 -3.75 23.42
CA GLY A 175 -7.76 -5.14 23.57
C GLY A 175 -7.99 -5.86 22.24
N ALA A 176 -7.64 -5.24 21.08
CA ALA A 176 -7.84 -5.79 19.75
C ALA A 176 -6.54 -6.39 19.21
N ALA A 177 -6.65 -7.49 18.49
CA ALA A 177 -5.56 -8.11 17.73
C ALA A 177 -5.21 -7.28 16.48
N VAL A 178 -4.82 -6.02 16.70
CA VAL A 178 -4.41 -5.09 15.62
C VAL A 178 -3.03 -4.56 15.98
N ALA A 179 -2.11 -4.62 15.02
CA ALA A 179 -0.79 -4.00 15.19
C ALA A 179 -0.92 -2.47 15.25
N ASP A 180 -0.23 -1.85 16.20
CA ASP A 180 -0.12 -0.40 16.30
C ASP A 180 0.76 0.12 15.15
N ALA A 181 0.21 1.03 14.32
CA ALA A 181 0.89 1.48 13.11
C ALA A 181 2.27 2.11 13.36
N PRO A 182 2.47 3.01 14.34
CA PRO A 182 3.79 3.56 14.65
C PRO A 182 4.82 2.49 15.07
N ARG A 183 4.41 1.48 15.84
CA ARG A 183 5.31 0.39 16.25
C ARG A 183 5.66 -0.52 15.09
N ALA A 184 4.68 -0.83 14.25
CA ALA A 184 4.89 -1.59 13.02
C ALA A 184 5.84 -0.87 12.06
N GLU A 185 5.72 0.45 11.93
CA GLU A 185 6.64 1.26 11.13
C GLU A 185 8.07 1.24 11.70
N LEU A 186 8.22 1.34 13.02
CA LEU A 186 9.53 1.23 13.68
C LEU A 186 10.17 -0.13 13.41
N ALA A 187 9.42 -1.22 13.59
CA ALA A 187 9.87 -2.58 13.30
C ALA A 187 10.28 -2.75 11.83
N SER A 188 9.46 -2.23 10.91
CA SER A 188 9.71 -2.25 9.48
C SER A 188 11.01 -1.53 9.12
N ARG A 189 11.22 -0.32 9.62
CA ARG A 189 12.45 0.46 9.39
C ARG A 189 13.68 -0.30 9.90
N LEU A 190 13.59 -0.89 11.11
CA LEU A 190 14.68 -1.70 11.66
C LEU A 190 14.97 -2.91 10.78
N ILE A 191 13.96 -3.72 10.46
CA ILE A 191 14.11 -4.93 9.65
C ILE A 191 14.65 -4.59 8.26
N ALA A 192 14.13 -3.54 7.62
CA ALA A 192 14.61 -3.09 6.32
C ALA A 192 16.08 -2.64 6.38
N ALA A 193 16.47 -1.87 7.40
CA ALA A 193 17.84 -1.44 7.59
C ALA A 193 18.80 -2.64 7.80
N VAL A 194 18.41 -3.61 8.62
CA VAL A 194 19.23 -4.80 8.89
C VAL A 194 19.33 -5.69 7.65
N ARG A 195 18.29 -5.81 6.85
CA ARG A 195 18.29 -6.57 5.58
C ARG A 195 19.27 -6.03 4.54
N THR A 196 19.71 -4.78 4.64
CA THR A 196 20.80 -4.26 3.78
C THR A 196 22.13 -4.98 4.01
N LYS A 197 22.26 -5.68 5.14
CA LYS A 197 23.42 -6.50 5.51
C LYS A 197 22.98 -7.94 5.78
N PRO A 198 23.00 -8.84 4.80
CA PRO A 198 22.47 -10.20 4.92
C PRO A 198 23.06 -11.01 6.10
N GLU A 199 24.33 -10.79 6.43
CA GLU A 199 24.99 -11.47 7.55
C GLU A 199 24.46 -11.01 8.93
N LEU A 200 23.98 -9.77 9.04
CA LEU A 200 23.30 -9.29 10.24
C LEU A 200 21.85 -9.79 10.28
N ALA A 201 21.16 -9.75 9.15
CA ALA A 201 19.77 -10.15 9.04
C ALA A 201 19.55 -11.60 9.53
N LYS A 202 20.40 -12.53 9.11
CA LYS A 202 20.35 -13.95 9.53
C LYS A 202 20.57 -14.16 11.03
N ARG A 203 21.16 -13.20 11.71
CA ARG A 203 21.45 -13.29 13.15
C ARG A 203 20.35 -12.71 14.01
N VAL A 204 19.48 -11.84 13.49
CA VAL A 204 18.39 -11.23 14.27
C VAL A 204 17.30 -12.27 14.47
N SER A 205 17.13 -12.68 15.72
CA SER A 205 16.09 -13.63 16.14
C SER A 205 14.82 -12.94 16.60
N GLN A 206 14.97 -11.85 17.35
CA GLN A 206 13.84 -11.14 17.94
C GLN A 206 14.05 -9.63 17.84
N VAL A 207 12.96 -8.92 17.62
CA VAL A 207 12.87 -7.45 17.59
C VAL A 207 11.80 -7.04 18.60
N ASP A 208 12.08 -6.06 19.43
CA ASP A 208 11.08 -5.47 20.34
C ASP A 208 10.91 -3.98 20.02
N VAL A 209 9.67 -3.56 19.80
CA VAL A 209 9.26 -2.20 19.48
C VAL A 209 8.21 -1.64 20.45
N ALA A 210 8.16 -2.19 21.67
CA ALA A 210 7.24 -1.72 22.70
C ALA A 210 7.45 -0.24 23.04
N ASP A 211 8.69 0.23 22.99
CA ASP A 211 9.05 1.65 23.11
C ASP A 211 9.34 2.23 21.71
N LEU A 212 8.55 3.23 21.29
CA LEU A 212 8.65 3.89 19.98
C LEU A 212 9.99 4.58 19.72
N HIS A 213 10.70 4.92 20.79
CA HIS A 213 12.00 5.61 20.73
C HIS A 213 13.18 4.68 21.00
N ASN A 214 12.91 3.40 21.25
CA ASN A 214 13.96 2.47 21.64
C ASN A 214 13.67 1.04 21.17
N ALA A 215 13.82 0.80 19.90
CA ALA A 215 13.80 -0.55 19.38
C ALA A 215 14.99 -1.35 19.92
N SER A 216 14.77 -2.60 20.26
CA SER A 216 15.81 -3.52 20.68
C SER A 216 15.77 -4.82 19.88
N VAL A 217 16.91 -5.52 19.85
CA VAL A 217 17.03 -6.81 19.17
C VAL A 217 17.73 -7.83 20.04
N ILE A 218 17.44 -9.09 19.79
CA ILE A 218 18.16 -10.25 20.32
C ILE A 218 18.71 -11.03 19.14
N LEU A 219 19.99 -11.41 19.20
CA LEU A 219 20.64 -12.20 18.16
C LEU A 219 20.56 -13.69 18.46
N SER A 220 20.53 -14.50 17.42
CA SER A 220 20.60 -15.95 17.52
C SER A 220 21.88 -16.39 18.24
N GLY A 221 21.75 -17.16 19.31
CA GLY A 221 22.87 -17.63 20.11
C GLY A 221 23.50 -16.58 21.04
N ASP A 222 22.88 -15.41 21.19
CA ASP A 222 23.31 -14.35 22.10
C ASP A 222 22.13 -13.85 22.92
N PRO A 223 22.06 -14.11 24.24
CA PRO A 223 20.92 -13.75 25.06
C PRO A 223 20.86 -12.26 25.43
N ALA A 224 21.88 -11.47 25.09
CA ALA A 224 21.94 -10.06 25.41
C ALA A 224 20.87 -9.27 24.63
N VAL A 225 20.13 -8.41 25.32
CA VAL A 225 19.23 -7.44 24.68
C VAL A 225 20.04 -6.25 24.19
N ILE A 226 19.92 -5.92 22.92
CA ILE A 226 20.69 -4.86 22.27
C ILE A 226 19.77 -3.70 21.97
N TYR A 227 19.88 -2.60 22.71
CA TYR A 227 19.12 -1.37 22.50
C TYR A 227 19.71 -0.55 21.37
N LEU A 228 18.92 -0.30 20.33
CA LEU A 228 19.34 0.38 19.12
C LEU A 228 18.74 1.77 18.95
N GLY A 229 17.72 2.13 19.76
CA GLY A 229 16.99 3.40 19.58
C GLY A 229 16.00 3.36 18.42
N ASP A 230 15.84 4.47 17.72
CA ASP A 230 14.87 4.65 16.63
C ASP A 230 15.51 4.96 15.27
N ASP A 231 16.85 4.99 15.19
CA ASP A 231 17.64 5.25 13.99
C ASP A 231 18.95 4.45 13.94
N ASN A 232 19.69 4.56 12.82
CA ASN A 232 21.05 4.00 12.63
C ASN A 232 21.18 2.50 12.95
N PHE A 233 20.11 1.74 12.86
CA PHE A 233 19.99 0.35 13.33
C PHE A 233 21.11 -0.56 12.81
N ALA A 234 21.36 -0.59 11.49
CA ALA A 234 22.36 -1.47 10.89
C ALA A 234 23.79 -1.12 11.29
N GLN A 235 24.07 0.17 11.51
CA GLN A 235 25.39 0.64 11.96
C GLN A 235 25.61 0.27 13.43
N ARG A 236 24.64 0.58 14.30
CA ARG A 236 24.73 0.25 15.73
C ARG A 236 24.82 -1.26 15.94
N LEU A 237 24.03 -2.03 15.23
CA LEU A 237 24.09 -3.50 15.33
C LEU A 237 25.45 -4.04 14.84
N GLN A 238 26.01 -3.47 13.77
CA GLN A 238 27.35 -3.82 13.32
C GLN A 238 28.40 -3.53 14.38
N THR A 239 28.33 -2.35 15.00
CA THR A 239 29.23 -1.96 16.09
C THR A 239 29.18 -2.98 17.24
N TYR A 240 27.99 -3.45 17.60
CA TYR A 240 27.86 -4.52 18.60
C TYR A 240 28.57 -5.80 18.15
N VAL A 241 28.31 -6.25 16.93
CA VAL A 241 28.92 -7.50 16.41
C VAL A 241 30.45 -7.41 16.42
N ASP A 242 31.00 -6.26 16.05
CA ASP A 242 32.44 -6.02 16.01
C ASP A 242 33.07 -6.00 17.41
N LEU A 243 32.31 -5.53 18.40
CA LEU A 243 32.76 -5.43 19.80
C LEU A 243 32.41 -6.67 20.65
N ALA A 244 31.53 -7.54 20.20
CA ALA A 244 30.93 -8.60 21.01
C ALA A 244 31.96 -9.54 21.65
N ALA A 245 33.05 -9.89 20.93
CA ALA A 245 34.12 -10.73 21.48
C ALA A 245 34.86 -10.04 22.65
N ALA A 246 35.27 -8.78 22.42
CA ALA A 246 35.97 -7.99 23.44
C ALA A 246 35.09 -7.66 24.65
N LEU A 247 33.76 -7.48 24.43
CA LEU A 247 32.80 -7.26 25.52
C LEU A 247 32.67 -8.50 26.41
N ARG A 248 32.59 -9.70 25.81
CA ARG A 248 32.45 -10.97 26.56
C ARG A 248 33.74 -11.35 27.33
N GLU A 249 34.92 -10.97 26.86
CA GLU A 249 36.15 -11.10 27.60
C GLU A 249 36.13 -10.30 28.90
N ARG A 250 35.49 -9.11 28.89
CA ARG A 250 35.44 -8.23 30.06
C ARG A 250 34.21 -8.48 30.95
N VAL A 251 33.10 -8.86 30.33
CA VAL A 251 31.82 -9.11 30.96
C VAL A 251 31.27 -10.46 30.45
N PRO A 252 31.57 -11.57 31.13
CA PRO A 252 31.25 -12.92 30.65
C PRO A 252 29.76 -13.18 30.44
N SER A 253 28.89 -12.51 31.21
CA SER A 253 27.45 -12.62 31.08
C SER A 253 26.83 -11.24 30.99
N ILE A 254 26.22 -10.91 29.86
CA ILE A 254 25.64 -9.61 29.54
C ILE A 254 24.12 -9.73 29.57
N ASP A 255 23.46 -8.83 30.31
CA ASP A 255 22.01 -8.67 30.34
C ASP A 255 21.53 -7.83 29.16
N TYR A 256 22.07 -6.61 29.05
CA TYR A 256 21.82 -5.77 27.89
C TYR A 256 23.02 -4.92 27.47
N VAL A 257 23.01 -4.47 26.24
CA VAL A 257 23.94 -3.49 25.68
C VAL A 257 23.17 -2.33 25.09
N ASP A 258 23.50 -1.12 25.48
CA ASP A 258 22.89 0.12 24.99
C ASP A 258 23.82 0.83 24.00
N LEU A 259 23.40 0.93 22.75
CA LEU A 259 24.14 1.52 21.63
C LEU A 259 23.53 2.83 21.12
N ARG A 260 22.62 3.42 21.86
CA ARG A 260 21.96 4.68 21.48
C ARG A 260 22.90 5.88 21.49
N PHE A 261 24.05 5.76 22.15
CA PHE A 261 25.05 6.81 22.28
C PHE A 261 26.22 6.53 21.32
N ASP A 262 26.46 7.47 20.40
CA ASP A 262 27.35 7.24 19.26
C ASP A 262 28.81 6.93 19.66
N ASP A 263 29.31 7.51 20.75
CA ASP A 263 30.70 7.34 21.19
C ASP A 263 30.89 6.36 22.35
N ARG A 264 29.80 5.86 22.93
CA ARG A 264 29.81 5.08 24.16
C ARG A 264 28.87 3.88 24.10
N VAL A 265 29.33 2.78 24.58
CA VAL A 265 28.55 1.57 24.74
C VAL A 265 28.37 1.29 26.23
N TYR A 266 27.13 1.22 26.67
CA TYR A 266 26.82 0.87 28.03
C TYR A 266 26.42 -0.59 28.12
N VAL A 267 27.11 -1.34 29.01
CA VAL A 267 26.90 -2.77 29.19
C VAL A 267 26.45 -3.05 30.61
N ARG A 268 25.35 -3.77 30.75
CA ARG A 268 24.88 -4.27 32.05
C ARG A 268 25.23 -5.76 32.18
N PRO A 269 26.02 -6.14 33.19
CA PRO A 269 26.24 -7.55 33.51
C PRO A 269 24.97 -8.22 34.00
N ALA A 270 24.76 -9.49 33.65
CA ALA A 270 23.68 -10.28 34.20
C ALA A 270 23.88 -10.48 35.72
N GLY A 271 22.84 -10.15 36.53
CA GLY A 271 22.90 -10.16 37.99
C GLY A 271 23.66 -8.98 38.60
N GLY A 272 24.19 -8.04 37.81
CA GLY A 272 24.90 -6.84 38.27
C GLY A 272 23.97 -5.63 38.42
N THR A 273 24.25 -4.80 39.44
CA THR A 273 23.53 -3.54 39.65
C THR A 273 24.17 -2.33 38.96
N ARG A 274 25.39 -2.46 38.46
CA ARG A 274 26.15 -1.37 37.81
C ARG A 274 26.28 -1.57 36.32
N VAL A 275 25.97 -0.52 35.58
CA VAL A 275 26.24 -0.43 34.14
C VAL A 275 27.70 -0.02 33.94
N THR A 276 28.42 -0.71 33.06
CA THR A 276 29.81 -0.39 32.70
C THR A 276 29.82 0.36 31.39
N GLU A 277 30.44 1.53 31.38
CA GLU A 277 30.68 2.33 30.19
C GLU A 277 31.93 1.83 29.48
N ILE A 278 31.84 1.59 28.16
CA ILE A 278 32.98 1.18 27.32
C ILE A 278 33.01 2.11 26.11
N SER A 279 34.20 2.66 25.80
CA SER A 279 34.35 3.50 24.60
C SER A 279 34.11 2.67 23.34
N ALA A 280 33.24 3.16 22.46
CA ALA A 280 32.96 2.54 21.16
C ALA A 280 34.15 2.60 20.18
N ARG A 281 35.20 3.34 20.53
CA ARG A 281 36.38 3.50 19.70
C ARG A 281 37.25 2.22 19.83
N ALA A 282 37.44 1.52 18.71
CA ALA A 282 38.37 0.40 18.65
C ALA A 282 39.76 0.82 19.20
N PRO A 283 40.46 -0.05 19.95
CA PRO A 283 41.78 0.25 20.46
C PRO A 283 42.71 0.61 19.28
N GLN A 284 43.09 1.86 19.17
CA GLN A 284 44.13 2.24 18.23
C GLN A 284 45.40 1.48 18.63
N ALA A 285 45.95 0.69 17.71
CA ALA A 285 47.22 0.03 17.92
C ALA A 285 48.25 1.05 18.40
N PRO A 286 49.10 0.74 19.39
CA PRO A 286 50.04 1.68 19.95
C PRO A 286 50.94 2.19 18.84
N VAL A 287 50.90 3.50 18.60
CA VAL A 287 51.82 4.19 17.69
C VAL A 287 53.23 3.92 18.23
N LYS A 288 54.01 3.10 17.52
CA LYS A 288 55.44 2.88 17.81
C LYS A 288 56.13 4.24 17.75
N LYS A 289 56.39 4.82 18.91
CA LYS A 289 57.25 6.02 19.02
C LYS A 289 58.60 5.65 18.40
N GLY A 290 58.90 6.28 17.27
CA GLY A 290 60.20 6.15 16.59
C GLY A 290 61.32 6.46 17.57
N ARG A 291 62.26 5.54 17.63
CA ARG A 291 63.52 5.66 18.41
C ARG A 291 64.28 6.89 17.89
N PRO A 292 64.73 7.82 18.74
CA PRO A 292 65.58 8.91 18.27
C PRO A 292 66.90 8.37 17.72
N GLN A 293 67.19 8.72 16.47
CA GLN A 293 68.54 8.44 15.92
C GLN A 293 69.57 9.31 16.67
N VAL A 294 70.38 8.67 17.44
CA VAL A 294 71.58 9.30 18.01
C VAL A 294 72.58 9.47 16.87
N LYS A 295 72.81 10.70 16.43
CA LYS A 295 73.99 11.07 15.62
C LYS A 295 75.22 10.91 16.50
N ARG A 296 76.09 10.04 16.12
CA ARG A 296 77.48 9.99 16.64
C ARG A 296 78.34 10.96 15.84
N PRO A 297 79.37 11.59 16.52
CA PRO A 297 80.24 12.59 15.93
C PRO A 297 81.18 12.08 14.84
#